data_e520fb08fad92e9f9e6d2832b4412a94
#
_entry.id   e520fb08fad92e9f9e6d2832b4412a94
#
_cell.length_a   1.000
_cell.length_b   1.000
_cell.length_c   1.000
_cell.angle_alpha   90.00
_cell.angle_beta   90.00
_cell.angle_gamma   90.00
#
_symmetry.space_group_name_H-M   'P 1'
#
loop_
_entity.id
_entity.type
_entity.pdbx_description
1 polymer ?
#
loop_
_entity_poly.entity_id
_entity_poly.type
_entity_poly.pdbx_seq_one_letter_code
_entity_poly.pdbx_strand_id
1 'polypeptide(L)'
;MRKMFALLSLLVLASMVLAACGGAAPTAAPAEPAQPAATDAPAQPAATEAPVMEDKPAVLRVNTGTYPDIIDPQKSSFVNEIAHLNKFYMGLTTLDENLATIPGAAESWAFNDDATQVVFTLKPGLLYSDGSVLNAMRFAFAFQRNIDPTTAGEYASITDEILGAPEWRGADTAAADYDPEAFKAALGVKASHADGADCADYEDTACDTFTLTFSKPAPYFATIAGIWVGYPAKEENIAEGGDIWWTSSKYQIGNGPFIWKSVEPFVKSVFVPNPNYVGAGIPTYTLEFSYITDSAVAFEAYKNNELDVIFSAAEDLPVIEADADLTAQHVKYAGSCTTKIQFSLFPTWNDMPNPFTDKKVREAFAFAYDAEGWARDVDGGLGSPTWTWIPPGYPGYDATSPLKFDPEAAKAALAGASEPFNSAEKLNAMGLKMTYGASARNQQRHEWLAANYKAILGVDLALDPVDPTTFTALQKDPNTYPLLSRGGWCADYPDPQNWLSVYWRSDAFSTRWGYNNPDFDAAVNAADVEIDPAKRAELYAQAQQILLNDIPAAFGYNSLQHYLVKPWVQGFQTTPQDGTYPGDVTPWTVTIDTSMIP
;
A
#
# COMPACT_ATOMS: atom_id res chain seq x y z
N MET A 1 -26.07 -18.14 -35.27
CA MET A 1 -24.68 -17.72 -34.99
C MET A 1 -23.57 -18.66 -35.51
N ARG A 2 -23.79 -19.95 -35.72
CA ARG A 2 -22.75 -20.89 -36.24
C ARG A 2 -22.42 -20.76 -37.73
N LYS A 3 -23.26 -20.11 -38.55
CA LYS A 3 -23.03 -19.92 -39.98
C LYS A 3 -22.31 -18.63 -40.38
N MET A 4 -22.13 -17.69 -39.43
CA MET A 4 -21.46 -16.41 -39.66
C MET A 4 -19.94 -16.49 -39.40
N PHE A 5 -19.51 -17.42 -38.57
CA PHE A 5 -18.08 -17.63 -38.29
C PHE A 5 -17.33 -18.41 -39.39
N ALA A 6 -18.04 -19.20 -40.20
CA ALA A 6 -17.43 -19.93 -41.29
C ALA A 6 -17.11 -19.07 -42.53
N LEU A 7 -17.77 -17.92 -42.70
CA LEU A 7 -17.54 -16.98 -43.79
C LEU A 7 -16.38 -16.00 -43.49
N LEU A 8 -16.08 -15.71 -42.25
CA LEU A 8 -14.93 -14.87 -41.86
C LEU A 8 -13.59 -15.61 -41.97
N SER A 9 -13.58 -16.93 -41.75
CA SER A 9 -12.35 -17.75 -41.87
C SER A 9 -11.89 -17.99 -43.32
N LEU A 10 -12.80 -17.88 -44.29
CA LEU A 10 -12.46 -18.03 -45.72
C LEU A 10 -11.92 -16.73 -46.33
N LEU A 11 -12.20 -15.57 -45.77
CA LEU A 11 -11.70 -14.29 -46.26
C LEU A 11 -10.26 -13.98 -45.82
N VAL A 12 -9.81 -14.56 -44.72
CA VAL A 12 -8.43 -14.39 -44.21
C VAL A 12 -7.43 -15.28 -44.93
N LEU A 13 -7.87 -16.41 -45.47
CA LEU A 13 -7.01 -17.33 -46.29
C LEU A 13 -6.82 -16.86 -47.74
N ALA A 14 -7.69 -16.00 -48.25
CA ALA A 14 -7.59 -15.48 -49.63
C ALA A 14 -6.63 -14.27 -49.75
N SER A 15 -6.22 -13.64 -48.67
CA SER A 15 -5.32 -12.48 -48.67
C SER A 15 -3.82 -12.81 -48.57
N MET A 16 -3.44 -14.08 -48.40
CA MET A 16 -2.03 -14.49 -48.28
C MET A 16 -1.41 -15.09 -49.55
N VAL A 17 -2.09 -15.11 -50.69
CA VAL A 17 -1.59 -15.76 -51.92
C VAL A 17 -1.20 -14.77 -53.05
N LEU A 18 -1.25 -13.45 -52.84
CA LEU A 18 -1.02 -12.43 -53.88
C LEU A 18 0.22 -11.55 -53.70
N ALA A 19 1.27 -12.03 -53.03
CA ALA A 19 2.52 -11.27 -52.87
C ALA A 19 3.77 -12.06 -53.25
N ALA A 20 3.80 -12.62 -54.48
CA ALA A 20 5.01 -13.20 -55.03
C ALA A 20 5.00 -13.10 -56.56
N CYS A 21 5.40 -11.94 -57.11
CA CYS A 21 5.98 -11.77 -58.47
C CYS A 21 6.20 -10.26 -58.70
N GLY A 22 7.44 -9.80 -58.63
CA GLY A 22 7.88 -8.46 -59.03
C GLY A 22 9.35 -8.48 -59.49
N GLY A 23 9.55 -8.30 -60.78
CA GLY A 23 10.75 -8.54 -61.55
C GLY A 23 11.92 -7.56 -61.29
N ALA A 24 13.08 -7.99 -61.76
CA ALA A 24 14.39 -7.35 -61.70
C ALA A 24 14.47 -6.08 -62.57
N ALA A 25 15.16 -5.05 -62.11
CA ALA A 25 15.56 -3.86 -62.87
C ALA A 25 17.01 -4.02 -63.42
N PRO A 26 17.35 -3.37 -64.53
CA PRO A 26 18.54 -3.66 -65.33
C PRO A 26 19.81 -2.98 -64.79
N THR A 27 20.92 -3.71 -65.00
CA THR A 27 22.32 -3.32 -64.73
C THR A 27 22.79 -2.18 -65.61
N ALA A 28 23.42 -1.16 -65.02
CA ALA A 28 24.14 -0.11 -65.74
C ALA A 28 25.60 -0.53 -66.04
N ALA A 29 26.11 -0.12 -67.20
CA ALA A 29 27.43 -0.46 -67.73
C ALA A 29 28.59 0.30 -67.01
N PRO A 30 29.87 -0.21 -67.14
CA PRO A 30 30.99 0.37 -66.40
C PRO A 30 31.61 1.59 -67.11
N ALA A 31 32.08 2.54 -66.31
CA ALA A 31 32.84 3.71 -66.77
C ALA A 31 34.34 3.45 -66.74
N GLU A 32 35.04 4.05 -67.71
CA GLU A 32 36.46 3.96 -68.04
C GLU A 32 37.38 4.59 -66.97
N PRO A 33 38.66 4.15 -66.84
CA PRO A 33 39.55 4.57 -65.77
C PRO A 33 40.23 5.92 -66.08
N ALA A 34 40.28 6.80 -65.06
CA ALA A 34 41.03 8.05 -65.10
C ALA A 34 42.47 7.85 -64.55
N GLN A 35 43.42 8.60 -65.14
CA GLN A 35 44.86 8.60 -64.90
C GLN A 35 45.28 9.08 -63.51
N PRO A 36 46.42 8.65 -62.99
CA PRO A 36 46.87 9.00 -61.62
C PRO A 36 47.50 10.39 -61.55
N ALA A 37 47.10 11.14 -60.52
CA ALA A 37 47.72 12.40 -60.11
C ALA A 37 48.69 12.16 -58.93
N ALA A 38 49.67 13.03 -58.83
CA ALA A 38 50.90 12.94 -58.06
C ALA A 38 50.71 12.75 -56.53
N THR A 39 51.66 12.00 -55.95
CA THR A 39 51.86 11.73 -54.55
C THR A 39 52.25 12.99 -53.75
N ASP A 40 51.42 13.37 -52.79
CA ASP A 40 51.79 14.26 -51.69
C ASP A 40 52.10 13.43 -50.41
N ALA A 41 52.94 14.03 -49.55
CA ALA A 41 53.59 13.44 -48.39
C ALA A 41 52.56 12.90 -47.33
N PRO A 42 52.99 11.95 -46.46
CA PRO A 42 52.08 11.33 -45.49
C PRO A 42 51.61 12.31 -44.44
N ALA A 43 50.27 12.52 -44.38
CA ALA A 43 49.60 13.23 -43.30
C ALA A 43 49.67 12.44 -42.00
N GLN A 44 50.04 13.14 -40.93
CA GLN A 44 50.02 12.64 -39.55
C GLN A 44 48.65 12.03 -39.22
N PRO A 45 48.53 10.89 -38.51
CA PRO A 45 47.25 10.32 -38.15
C PRO A 45 46.45 11.31 -37.31
N ALA A 46 45.24 11.66 -37.76
CA ALA A 46 44.30 12.38 -36.95
C ALA A 46 44.03 11.60 -35.68
N ALA A 47 44.08 12.27 -34.54
CA ALA A 47 43.69 11.69 -33.27
C ALA A 47 42.27 11.14 -33.43
N THR A 48 42.12 9.84 -33.21
CA THR A 48 40.80 9.20 -33.13
C THR A 48 40.06 9.89 -31.97
N GLU A 49 39.06 10.68 -32.29
CA GLU A 49 38.12 11.16 -31.27
C GLU A 49 37.61 9.92 -30.53
N ALA A 50 37.73 9.93 -29.21
CA ALA A 50 37.11 8.92 -28.37
C ALA A 50 35.61 8.83 -28.73
N PRO A 51 35.01 7.64 -28.82
CA PRO A 51 33.59 7.52 -29.09
C PRO A 51 32.84 8.38 -28.07
N VAL A 52 32.06 9.34 -28.57
CA VAL A 52 31.07 10.06 -27.75
C VAL A 52 30.10 8.99 -27.26
N MET A 53 30.24 8.63 -25.99
CA MET A 53 29.25 7.78 -25.34
C MET A 53 27.94 8.59 -25.40
N GLU A 54 26.97 8.14 -26.18
CA GLU A 54 25.62 8.67 -26.10
C GLU A 54 25.15 8.45 -24.66
N ASP A 55 24.85 9.54 -23.95
CA ASP A 55 24.28 9.46 -22.61
C ASP A 55 22.97 8.67 -22.67
N LYS A 56 22.99 7.42 -22.17
CA LYS A 56 21.77 6.63 -22.04
C LYS A 56 20.81 7.36 -21.11
N PRO A 57 19.51 7.43 -21.43
CA PRO A 57 18.57 8.10 -20.54
C PRO A 57 18.51 7.37 -19.19
N ALA A 58 18.48 8.13 -18.11
CA ALA A 58 18.26 7.59 -16.78
C ALA A 58 16.78 7.17 -16.66
N VAL A 59 16.52 5.88 -16.69
CA VAL A 59 15.18 5.27 -16.58
C VAL A 59 15.23 4.18 -15.51
N LEU A 60 14.26 4.21 -14.60
CA LEU A 60 13.99 3.15 -13.63
C LEU A 60 12.77 2.35 -14.08
N ARG A 61 12.95 1.09 -14.45
CA ARG A 61 11.91 0.19 -14.94
C ARG A 61 11.53 -0.80 -13.85
N VAL A 62 10.32 -0.64 -13.30
CA VAL A 62 9.80 -1.41 -12.16
C VAL A 62 8.60 -2.24 -12.61
N ASN A 63 8.56 -3.53 -12.26
CA ASN A 63 7.34 -4.30 -12.38
C ASN A 63 6.54 -4.24 -11.07
N THR A 64 5.33 -3.67 -11.12
CA THR A 64 4.41 -3.60 -9.98
C THR A 64 3.39 -4.74 -9.95
N GLY A 65 3.41 -5.62 -10.95
CA GLY A 65 2.58 -6.82 -11.06
C GLY A 65 1.15 -6.53 -11.50
N THR A 66 0.41 -5.67 -10.82
CA THR A 66 -1.01 -5.40 -11.12
C THR A 66 -1.26 -3.93 -11.44
N TYR A 67 -2.14 -3.70 -12.42
CA TYR A 67 -2.66 -2.36 -12.69
C TYR A 67 -3.69 -1.97 -11.61
N PRO A 68 -3.69 -0.73 -11.10
CA PRO A 68 -4.66 -0.28 -10.10
C PRO A 68 -6.07 -0.11 -10.68
N ASP A 69 -7.09 -0.41 -9.86
CA ASP A 69 -8.49 -0.24 -10.26
C ASP A 69 -8.93 1.22 -10.17
N ILE A 70 -8.59 1.91 -9.07
CA ILE A 70 -8.99 3.29 -8.79
C ILE A 70 -7.74 4.10 -8.45
N ILE A 71 -7.52 5.22 -9.17
CA ILE A 71 -6.42 6.16 -8.89
C ILE A 71 -7.03 7.52 -8.53
N ASP A 72 -8.01 7.50 -7.64
CA ASP A 72 -8.68 8.70 -7.10
C ASP A 72 -8.29 8.85 -5.63
N PRO A 73 -7.63 9.95 -5.21
CA PRO A 73 -7.12 10.08 -3.85
C PRO A 73 -8.16 9.83 -2.76
N GLN A 74 -9.39 10.32 -2.93
CA GLN A 74 -10.43 10.20 -1.93
C GLN A 74 -11.28 8.91 -2.06
N LYS A 75 -10.97 8.03 -3.03
CA LYS A 75 -11.66 6.73 -3.21
C LYS A 75 -10.74 5.53 -3.06
N SER A 76 -9.44 5.70 -3.32
CA SER A 76 -8.44 4.62 -3.27
C SER A 76 -8.26 4.06 -1.86
N SER A 77 -8.09 2.73 -1.78
CA SER A 77 -7.88 2.01 -0.52
C SER A 77 -6.84 0.90 -0.59
N PHE A 78 -6.39 0.51 -1.79
CA PHE A 78 -5.42 -0.56 -1.99
C PHE A 78 -4.00 -0.03 -2.20
N VAL A 79 -3.00 -0.80 -1.73
CA VAL A 79 -1.58 -0.43 -1.76
C VAL A 79 -1.10 -0.07 -3.17
N ASN A 80 -1.50 -0.82 -4.21
CA ASN A 80 -1.13 -0.55 -5.59
C ASN A 80 -1.74 0.74 -6.15
N GLU A 81 -2.92 1.14 -5.69
CA GLU A 81 -3.58 2.42 -6.02
C GLU A 81 -2.83 3.59 -5.39
N ILE A 82 -2.60 3.49 -4.06
CA ILE A 82 -1.89 4.49 -3.26
C ILE A 82 -0.46 4.69 -3.78
N ALA A 83 0.21 3.60 -4.15
CA ALA A 83 1.55 3.65 -4.72
C ALA A 83 1.63 4.46 -6.02
N HIS A 84 0.58 4.45 -6.85
CA HIS A 84 0.50 5.34 -8.02
C HIS A 84 0.27 6.79 -7.61
N LEU A 85 -0.68 7.03 -6.69
CA LEU A 85 -0.99 8.38 -6.20
C LEU A 85 0.25 9.08 -5.63
N ASN A 86 1.07 8.37 -4.87
CA ASN A 86 2.33 8.89 -4.29
C ASN A 86 3.36 9.32 -5.34
N LYS A 87 3.21 8.95 -6.62
CA LYS A 87 4.14 9.39 -7.67
C LYS A 87 3.83 10.81 -8.14
N PHE A 88 2.57 11.20 -8.19
CA PHE A 88 2.19 12.50 -8.74
C PHE A 88 1.43 13.41 -7.78
N TYR A 89 1.19 12.98 -6.53
CA TYR A 89 0.69 13.83 -5.44
C TYR A 89 1.63 13.85 -4.24
N MET A 90 1.49 14.89 -3.42
CA MET A 90 2.12 15.06 -2.12
C MET A 90 1.14 15.75 -1.17
N GLY A 91 1.03 15.25 0.07
CA GLY A 91 0.21 15.84 1.12
C GLY A 91 0.81 17.09 1.75
N LEU A 92 0.16 17.59 2.79
CA LEU A 92 0.68 18.70 3.61
C LEU A 92 2.00 18.31 4.29
N THR A 93 2.10 17.08 4.73
CA THR A 93 3.32 16.46 5.27
C THR A 93 3.74 15.27 4.39
N THR A 94 4.88 14.71 4.66
CA THR A 94 5.38 13.46 4.06
C THR A 94 6.22 12.69 5.08
N LEU A 95 6.81 11.57 4.70
CA LEU A 95 7.70 10.77 5.56
C LEU A 95 9.14 10.85 5.07
N ASP A 96 10.07 10.77 6.03
CA ASP A 96 11.49 10.52 5.74
C ASP A 96 11.81 9.01 5.74
N GLU A 97 13.08 8.67 5.57
CA GLU A 97 13.58 7.28 5.58
C GLU A 97 13.43 6.57 6.94
N ASN A 98 13.20 7.31 8.03
CA ASN A 98 12.93 6.77 9.36
C ASN A 98 11.44 6.73 9.71
N LEU A 99 10.57 7.01 8.73
CA LEU A 99 9.12 7.16 8.89
C LEU A 99 8.72 8.32 9.82
N ALA A 100 9.60 9.29 10.03
CA ALA A 100 9.23 10.50 10.75
C ALA A 100 8.43 11.44 9.82
N THR A 101 7.39 12.06 10.39
CA THR A 101 6.58 13.06 9.68
C THR A 101 7.40 14.33 9.47
N ILE A 102 7.60 14.72 8.21
CA ILE A 102 8.36 15.90 7.80
C ILE A 102 7.53 16.82 6.89
N PRO A 103 7.96 18.09 6.67
CA PRO A 103 7.30 19.00 5.75
C PRO A 103 7.13 18.46 4.33
N GLY A 104 5.87 18.44 3.84
CA GLY A 104 5.50 18.16 2.46
C GLY A 104 5.20 19.43 1.68
N ALA A 105 3.92 19.68 1.34
CA ALA A 105 3.45 20.93 0.78
C ALA A 105 3.41 22.05 1.84
N ALA A 106 3.18 21.72 3.11
CA ALA A 106 3.37 22.67 4.20
C ALA A 106 4.86 22.88 4.48
N GLU A 107 5.27 24.11 4.79
CA GLU A 107 6.58 24.46 5.32
C GLU A 107 6.69 24.08 6.79
N SER A 108 5.59 24.24 7.53
CA SER A 108 5.50 23.96 8.96
C SER A 108 4.06 23.72 9.39
N TRP A 109 3.91 23.15 10.58
CA TRP A 109 2.62 23.06 11.27
C TRP A 109 2.78 23.28 12.78
N ALA A 110 1.69 23.71 13.41
CA ALA A 110 1.64 23.88 14.87
C ALA A 110 0.28 23.46 15.41
N PHE A 111 0.31 22.67 16.48
CA PHE A 111 -0.88 22.39 17.28
C PHE A 111 -1.10 23.49 18.31
N ASN A 112 -2.36 23.72 18.67
CA ASN A 112 -2.70 24.47 19.88
C ASN A 112 -2.36 23.63 21.14
N ASP A 113 -2.48 24.25 22.34
CA ASP A 113 -2.00 23.66 23.60
C ASP A 113 -2.64 22.31 23.95
N ASP A 114 -3.84 22.03 23.48
CA ASP A 114 -4.58 20.79 23.75
C ASP A 114 -4.72 19.86 22.52
N ALA A 115 -4.00 20.17 21.45
CA ALA A 115 -4.02 19.43 20.19
C ALA A 115 -5.44 19.21 19.58
N THR A 116 -6.38 20.10 19.89
CA THR A 116 -7.71 20.14 19.25
C THR A 116 -7.73 20.94 17.95
N GLN A 117 -6.62 21.56 17.59
CA GLN A 117 -6.44 22.28 16.34
C GLN A 117 -5.01 22.16 15.85
N VAL A 118 -4.85 22.02 14.55
CA VAL A 118 -3.55 22.14 13.87
C VAL A 118 -3.64 23.18 12.76
N VAL A 119 -2.64 24.04 12.67
CA VAL A 119 -2.48 25.04 11.62
C VAL A 119 -1.27 24.67 10.79
N PHE A 120 -1.45 24.50 9.47
CA PHE A 120 -0.38 24.29 8.50
C PHE A 120 -0.12 25.59 7.75
N THR A 121 1.15 25.98 7.66
CA THR A 121 1.60 27.07 6.78
C THR A 121 2.17 26.45 5.51
N LEU A 122 1.62 26.80 4.35
CA LEU A 122 2.07 26.26 3.08
C LEU A 122 3.42 26.88 2.66
N LYS A 123 4.21 26.13 1.92
CA LYS A 123 5.42 26.66 1.26
C LYS A 123 5.03 27.77 0.27
N PRO A 124 5.81 28.85 0.16
CA PRO A 124 5.51 29.91 -0.79
C PRO A 124 5.64 29.44 -2.24
N GLY A 125 4.74 29.90 -3.11
CA GLY A 125 4.82 29.65 -4.54
C GLY A 125 4.55 28.21 -4.95
N LEU A 126 3.72 27.46 -4.22
CA LEU A 126 3.30 26.13 -4.58
C LEU A 126 2.59 26.11 -5.93
N LEU A 127 2.99 25.16 -6.77
CA LEU A 127 2.39 24.94 -8.09
C LEU A 127 2.05 23.46 -8.27
N TYR A 128 1.03 23.23 -9.08
CA TYR A 128 0.83 21.93 -9.70
C TYR A 128 1.84 21.67 -10.82
N SER A 129 1.88 20.46 -11.32
CA SER A 129 2.76 20.05 -12.41
C SER A 129 2.49 20.77 -13.74
N ASP A 130 1.29 21.31 -13.92
CA ASP A 130 0.90 22.15 -15.08
C ASP A 130 1.23 23.63 -14.91
N GLY A 131 1.78 24.03 -13.76
CA GLY A 131 2.15 25.41 -13.43
C GLY A 131 1.01 26.26 -12.83
N SER A 132 -0.19 25.72 -12.66
CA SER A 132 -1.28 26.40 -11.95
C SER A 132 -1.04 26.47 -10.45
N VAL A 133 -1.67 27.43 -9.77
CA VAL A 133 -1.51 27.68 -8.33
C VAL A 133 -2.05 26.53 -7.50
N LEU A 134 -1.30 26.13 -6.48
CA LEU A 134 -1.73 25.22 -5.41
C LEU A 134 -1.78 26.00 -4.09
N ASN A 135 -2.95 26.22 -3.55
CA ASN A 135 -3.15 26.98 -2.31
C ASN A 135 -3.94 26.19 -1.27
N ALA A 136 -4.21 26.77 -0.10
CA ALA A 136 -4.87 26.09 1.01
C ALA A 136 -6.31 25.65 0.69
N MET A 137 -7.01 26.30 -0.23
CA MET A 137 -8.36 25.89 -0.65
C MET A 137 -8.36 24.52 -1.34
N ARG A 138 -7.28 24.16 -2.03
CA ARG A 138 -7.15 22.85 -2.69
C ARG A 138 -7.06 21.70 -1.67
N PHE A 139 -6.38 21.93 -0.56
CA PHE A 139 -6.36 20.98 0.56
C PHE A 139 -7.71 20.95 1.27
N ALA A 140 -8.36 22.11 1.46
CA ALA A 140 -9.71 22.13 2.03
C ALA A 140 -10.70 21.32 1.19
N PHE A 141 -10.67 21.47 -0.13
CA PHE A 141 -11.47 20.66 -1.05
C PHE A 141 -11.18 19.16 -0.90
N ALA A 142 -9.90 18.75 -0.81
CA ALA A 142 -9.53 17.35 -0.68
C ALA A 142 -10.13 16.71 0.59
N PHE A 143 -10.00 17.36 1.76
CA PHE A 143 -10.57 16.87 3.01
C PHE A 143 -12.10 16.89 3.00
N GLN A 144 -12.72 17.94 2.48
CA GLN A 144 -14.18 18.01 2.32
C GLN A 144 -14.69 16.89 1.42
N ARG A 145 -14.03 16.65 0.27
CA ARG A 145 -14.40 15.58 -0.66
C ARG A 145 -14.22 14.17 -0.04
N ASN A 146 -13.19 13.97 0.79
CA ASN A 146 -13.01 12.69 1.51
C ASN A 146 -14.15 12.41 2.48
N ILE A 147 -14.67 13.45 3.14
CA ILE A 147 -15.74 13.35 4.14
C ILE A 147 -17.13 13.26 3.48
N ASP A 148 -17.32 13.88 2.31
CA ASP A 148 -18.58 13.93 1.60
C ASP A 148 -19.08 12.50 1.29
N PRO A 149 -20.27 12.09 1.80
CA PRO A 149 -20.81 10.75 1.58
C PRO A 149 -21.08 10.46 0.11
N THR A 150 -21.27 11.47 -0.74
CA THR A 150 -21.46 11.29 -2.19
C THR A 150 -20.19 10.84 -2.92
N THR A 151 -19.02 11.08 -2.35
CA THR A 151 -17.73 10.56 -2.86
C THR A 151 -17.65 9.04 -2.69
N ALA A 152 -18.28 8.49 -1.65
CA ALA A 152 -18.26 7.07 -1.30
C ALA A 152 -16.83 6.49 -1.14
N GLY A 153 -15.93 7.27 -0.55
CA GLY A 153 -14.55 6.86 -0.28
C GLY A 153 -14.48 5.79 0.82
N GLU A 154 -13.74 4.72 0.58
CA GLU A 154 -13.61 3.62 1.56
C GLU A 154 -12.87 4.02 2.84
N TYR A 155 -12.01 5.05 2.77
CA TYR A 155 -11.21 5.56 3.87
C TYR A 155 -11.72 6.89 4.47
N ALA A 156 -12.97 7.25 4.21
CA ALA A 156 -13.53 8.50 4.72
C ALA A 156 -13.46 8.60 6.27
N SER A 157 -13.60 7.48 6.98
CA SER A 157 -13.57 7.44 8.45
C SER A 157 -12.20 7.77 9.08
N ILE A 158 -11.10 7.78 8.29
CA ILE A 158 -9.77 8.13 8.82
C ILE A 158 -9.67 9.63 9.20
N THR A 159 -10.65 10.42 8.81
CA THR A 159 -10.76 11.85 9.11
C THR A 159 -11.87 12.18 10.13
N ASP A 160 -12.40 11.19 10.83
CA ASP A 160 -13.52 11.35 11.80
C ASP A 160 -13.15 12.20 13.03
N GLU A 161 -11.86 12.45 13.30
CA GLU A 161 -11.43 13.41 14.32
C GLU A 161 -11.78 14.85 13.96
N ILE A 162 -11.90 15.18 12.68
CA ILE A 162 -12.26 16.53 12.22
C ILE A 162 -13.68 16.85 12.70
N LEU A 163 -13.84 18.02 13.33
CA LEU A 163 -15.12 18.50 13.84
C LEU A 163 -16.17 18.48 12.71
N GLY A 164 -17.31 17.82 12.93
CA GLY A 164 -18.42 17.70 11.98
C GLY A 164 -18.25 16.61 10.92
N ALA A 165 -17.09 15.93 10.86
CA ALA A 165 -16.84 14.91 9.83
C ALA A 165 -17.72 13.66 9.99
N PRO A 166 -17.89 13.05 11.18
CA PRO A 166 -18.77 11.89 11.36
C PRO A 166 -20.22 12.20 10.99
N GLU A 167 -20.69 13.41 11.33
CA GLU A 167 -22.05 13.86 11.06
C GLU A 167 -22.32 13.98 9.56
N TRP A 168 -21.39 14.59 8.80
CA TRP A 168 -21.55 14.71 7.35
C TRP A 168 -21.39 13.36 6.64
N ARG A 169 -20.34 12.61 6.96
CA ARG A 169 -20.10 11.27 6.40
C ARG A 169 -21.28 10.30 6.61
N GLY A 170 -21.96 10.40 7.76
CA GLY A 170 -23.12 9.59 8.11
C GLY A 170 -24.46 10.15 7.64
N ALA A 171 -24.50 11.29 6.94
CA ALA A 171 -25.73 11.93 6.53
C ALA A 171 -26.48 11.13 5.46
N ASP A 172 -27.82 11.10 5.57
CA ASP A 172 -28.68 10.53 4.52
C ASP A 172 -28.80 11.53 3.35
N THR A 173 -28.07 11.27 2.27
CA THR A 173 -28.07 12.12 1.07
C THR A 173 -29.42 12.12 0.31
N ALA A 174 -30.33 11.21 0.64
CA ALA A 174 -31.70 11.17 0.08
C ALA A 174 -32.71 11.95 0.92
N ALA A 175 -32.34 12.43 2.11
CA ALA A 175 -33.21 13.24 2.95
C ALA A 175 -33.58 14.57 2.27
N ALA A 176 -34.82 15.00 2.44
CA ALA A 176 -35.34 16.21 1.78
C ALA A 176 -34.67 17.52 2.28
N ASP A 177 -34.05 17.48 3.44
CA ASP A 177 -33.34 18.58 4.10
C ASP A 177 -31.82 18.40 4.05
N TYR A 178 -31.28 17.47 3.26
CA TYR A 178 -29.85 17.33 3.06
C TYR A 178 -29.28 18.58 2.38
N ASP A 179 -28.36 19.26 3.08
CA ASP A 179 -27.70 20.45 2.59
C ASP A 179 -26.17 20.28 2.73
N PRO A 180 -25.45 19.89 1.68
CA PRO A 180 -24.01 19.72 1.73
C PRO A 180 -23.24 21.01 2.07
N GLU A 181 -23.75 22.19 1.72
CA GLU A 181 -23.09 23.46 2.03
C GLU A 181 -23.21 23.77 3.55
N ALA A 182 -24.31 23.40 4.18
CA ALA A 182 -24.45 23.52 5.63
C ALA A 182 -23.47 22.58 6.37
N PHE A 183 -23.27 21.34 5.87
CA PHE A 183 -22.27 20.42 6.41
C PHE A 183 -20.84 20.94 6.21
N LYS A 184 -20.49 21.43 5.03
CA LYS A 184 -19.18 22.05 4.77
C LYS A 184 -18.89 23.23 5.70
N ALA A 185 -19.89 24.09 5.91
CA ALA A 185 -19.76 25.24 6.81
C ALA A 185 -19.58 24.86 8.29
N ALA A 186 -20.04 23.67 8.69
CA ALA A 186 -19.91 23.15 10.06
C ALA A 186 -18.61 22.37 10.28
N LEU A 187 -17.88 22.01 9.19
CA LEU A 187 -16.62 21.27 9.29
C LEU A 187 -15.51 22.10 9.94
N GLY A 188 -14.70 21.42 10.72
CA GLY A 188 -13.42 21.93 11.21
C GLY A 188 -12.33 22.04 10.14
N VAL A 189 -12.66 22.46 8.92
CA VAL A 189 -11.75 22.59 7.77
C VAL A 189 -11.78 24.02 7.27
N LYS A 190 -10.65 24.73 7.32
CA LYS A 190 -10.57 26.13 6.91
C LYS A 190 -9.30 26.42 6.11
N ALA A 191 -9.45 27.11 4.97
CA ALA A 191 -8.37 27.77 4.25
C ALA A 191 -8.45 29.30 4.50
N SER A 192 -7.32 29.97 4.69
CA SER A 192 -7.25 31.41 4.91
C SER A 192 -5.87 31.96 4.52
N HIS A 193 -5.76 33.28 4.53
CA HIS A 193 -4.48 33.96 4.58
C HIS A 193 -3.86 33.87 5.98
N ALA A 194 -2.57 34.17 6.12
CA ALA A 194 -1.86 34.18 7.40
C ALA A 194 -2.44 35.18 8.43
N ASP A 195 -3.09 36.26 7.98
CA ASP A 195 -3.77 37.23 8.85
C ASP A 195 -5.20 36.82 9.22
N GLY A 196 -5.65 35.67 8.74
CA GLY A 196 -6.98 35.11 8.98
C GLY A 196 -8.06 35.55 7.99
N ALA A 197 -7.73 36.39 7.00
CA ALA A 197 -8.65 36.76 5.93
C ALA A 197 -9.04 35.55 5.08
N ASP A 198 -10.24 35.56 4.53
CA ASP A 198 -10.72 34.49 3.66
C ASP A 198 -9.99 34.50 2.30
N CYS A 199 -9.74 33.34 1.74
CA CYS A 199 -9.19 33.18 0.41
C CYS A 199 -10.21 33.59 -0.66
N ALA A 200 -9.76 34.22 -1.75
CA ALA A 200 -10.63 34.66 -2.83
C ALA A 200 -11.06 33.53 -3.75
N ASP A 201 -10.10 32.75 -4.24
CA ASP A 201 -10.31 31.63 -5.17
C ASP A 201 -9.06 30.71 -5.23
N TYR A 202 -9.05 29.75 -6.16
CA TYR A 202 -7.94 28.82 -6.35
C TYR A 202 -6.67 29.45 -6.94
N GLU A 203 -6.71 30.66 -7.45
CA GLU A 203 -5.56 31.42 -7.97
C GLU A 203 -5.00 32.41 -6.93
N ASP A 204 -5.61 32.50 -5.75
CA ASP A 204 -5.17 33.36 -4.65
C ASP A 204 -3.87 32.86 -4.04
N THR A 205 -2.75 33.50 -4.40
CA THR A 205 -1.41 33.13 -3.94
C THR A 205 -1.11 33.50 -2.49
N ALA A 206 -1.97 34.29 -1.85
CA ALA A 206 -1.87 34.64 -0.44
C ALA A 206 -2.65 33.67 0.48
N CYS A 207 -3.41 32.74 -0.12
CA CYS A 207 -4.14 31.69 0.59
C CYS A 207 -3.18 30.56 0.99
N ASP A 208 -2.41 30.76 2.05
CA ASP A 208 -1.26 29.97 2.47
C ASP A 208 -1.44 29.22 3.80
N THR A 209 -2.59 29.40 4.46
CA THR A 209 -2.85 28.86 5.78
C THR A 209 -4.00 27.85 5.74
N PHE A 210 -3.75 26.63 6.17
CA PHE A 210 -4.74 25.56 6.26
C PHE A 210 -4.92 25.10 7.70
N THR A 211 -6.14 25.16 8.21
CA THR A 211 -6.47 24.84 9.61
C THR A 211 -7.44 23.67 9.67
N LEU A 212 -7.10 22.68 10.50
CA LEU A 212 -8.00 21.62 10.93
C LEU A 212 -8.36 21.80 12.41
N THR A 213 -9.64 21.72 12.72
CA THR A 213 -10.17 21.72 14.09
C THR A 213 -10.79 20.35 14.36
N PHE A 214 -10.49 19.77 15.50
CA PHE A 214 -10.88 18.42 15.87
C PHE A 214 -11.94 18.42 16.97
N SER A 215 -12.75 17.37 17.02
CA SER A 215 -13.73 17.13 18.09
C SER A 215 -13.09 16.69 19.41
N LYS A 216 -11.83 16.23 19.37
CA LYS A 216 -11.00 15.79 20.50
C LYS A 216 -9.53 16.01 20.14
N PRO A 217 -8.59 15.99 21.12
CA PRO A 217 -7.16 16.05 20.83
C PRO A 217 -6.73 14.96 19.81
N ALA A 218 -5.96 15.35 18.79
CA ALA A 218 -5.47 14.45 17.74
C ALA A 218 -4.00 14.76 17.36
N PRO A 219 -3.03 14.56 18.27
CA PRO A 219 -1.63 14.96 18.05
C PRO A 219 -0.94 14.23 16.90
N TYR A 220 -1.47 13.09 16.45
CA TYR A 220 -0.98 12.30 15.32
C TYR A 220 -1.49 12.78 13.95
N PHE A 221 -2.44 13.72 13.91
CA PHE A 221 -3.13 14.09 12.67
C PHE A 221 -2.22 14.78 11.64
N ALA A 222 -1.09 15.33 12.06
CA ALA A 222 -0.08 15.84 11.13
C ALA A 222 0.43 14.73 10.18
N THR A 223 0.52 13.48 10.65
CA THR A 223 0.88 12.33 9.80
C THR A 223 -0.25 11.96 8.85
N ILE A 224 -1.51 12.00 9.32
CA ILE A 224 -2.70 11.76 8.47
C ILE A 224 -2.82 12.83 7.38
N ALA A 225 -2.41 14.07 7.65
CA ALA A 225 -2.40 15.13 6.64
C ALA A 225 -1.40 14.91 5.49
N GLY A 226 -0.54 13.92 5.62
CA GLY A 226 0.43 13.50 4.60
C GLY A 226 -0.03 12.34 3.70
N ILE A 227 -1.12 11.65 4.04
CA ILE A 227 -1.58 10.49 3.27
C ILE A 227 -2.56 10.88 2.15
N TRP A 228 -2.85 9.95 1.28
CA TRP A 228 -3.57 10.15 0.00
C TRP A 228 -4.96 10.79 0.13
N VAL A 229 -5.69 10.58 1.22
CA VAL A 229 -7.03 11.18 1.41
C VAL A 229 -7.00 12.71 1.41
N GLY A 230 -5.87 13.33 1.82
CA GLY A 230 -5.63 14.77 1.79
C GLY A 230 -4.93 15.27 0.51
N TYR A 231 -4.71 14.44 -0.50
CA TYR A 231 -4.02 14.88 -1.73
C TYR A 231 -4.88 15.83 -2.54
N PRO A 232 -4.31 16.96 -3.00
CA PRO A 232 -5.05 18.07 -3.58
C PRO A 232 -5.38 17.82 -5.06
N ALA A 233 -6.27 16.86 -5.36
CA ALA A 233 -6.79 16.70 -6.71
C ALA A 233 -7.60 17.94 -7.14
N LYS A 234 -7.49 18.34 -8.42
CA LYS A 234 -8.16 19.52 -8.95
C LYS A 234 -9.64 19.26 -9.16
N GLU A 235 -10.50 20.06 -8.51
CA GLU A 235 -11.96 19.96 -8.61
C GLU A 235 -12.45 20.04 -10.06
N GLU A 236 -11.90 20.96 -10.85
CA GLU A 236 -12.23 21.15 -12.25
C GLU A 236 -11.88 19.94 -13.13
N ASN A 237 -10.79 19.23 -12.81
CA ASN A 237 -10.38 18.02 -13.54
C ASN A 237 -11.31 16.84 -13.21
N ILE A 238 -11.74 16.73 -11.95
CA ILE A 238 -12.74 15.75 -11.53
C ILE A 238 -14.06 16.00 -12.23
N ALA A 239 -14.52 17.27 -12.27
CA ALA A 239 -15.76 17.65 -12.91
C ALA A 239 -15.73 17.42 -14.43
N GLU A 240 -14.62 17.74 -15.12
CA GLU A 240 -14.48 17.52 -16.57
C GLU A 240 -14.38 16.04 -16.93
N GLY A 241 -13.62 15.25 -16.14
CA GLY A 241 -13.37 13.82 -16.41
C GLY A 241 -14.51 12.90 -15.95
N GLY A 242 -15.40 13.38 -15.08
CA GLY A 242 -16.55 12.62 -14.57
C GLY A 242 -16.16 11.41 -13.74
N ASP A 243 -17.00 10.38 -13.70
CA ASP A 243 -16.86 9.22 -12.81
C ASP A 243 -15.59 8.40 -12.96
N ILE A 244 -14.88 8.58 -14.06
CA ILE A 244 -13.64 7.84 -14.39
C ILE A 244 -12.46 8.80 -14.67
N TRP A 245 -12.49 10.02 -14.14
CA TRP A 245 -11.46 11.04 -14.37
C TRP A 245 -10.03 10.54 -14.10
N TRP A 246 -9.88 9.65 -13.11
CA TRP A 246 -8.59 9.09 -12.69
C TRP A 246 -7.94 8.14 -13.71
N THR A 247 -8.64 7.70 -14.73
CA THR A 247 -8.11 6.77 -15.76
C THR A 247 -7.23 7.46 -16.79
N SER A 248 -7.19 8.78 -16.80
CA SER A 248 -6.46 9.57 -17.78
C SER A 248 -5.41 10.47 -17.15
N SER A 249 -4.17 10.38 -17.62
CA SER A 249 -3.08 11.28 -17.22
C SER A 249 -3.38 12.76 -17.52
N LYS A 250 -4.33 13.05 -18.42
CA LYS A 250 -4.79 14.44 -18.69
C LYS A 250 -5.36 15.12 -17.45
N TYR A 251 -6.08 14.37 -16.62
CA TYR A 251 -6.76 14.91 -15.44
C TYR A 251 -5.96 14.71 -14.14
N GLN A 252 -4.96 13.84 -14.14
CA GLN A 252 -4.10 13.57 -12.99
C GLN A 252 -2.97 14.62 -12.90
N ILE A 253 -3.37 15.86 -12.65
CA ILE A 253 -2.46 16.99 -12.43
C ILE A 253 -2.20 17.12 -10.93
N GLY A 254 -1.01 16.75 -10.50
CA GLY A 254 -0.63 16.73 -9.08
C GLY A 254 0.56 17.63 -8.77
N ASN A 255 0.98 17.59 -7.52
CA ASN A 255 2.08 18.35 -6.94
C ASN A 255 3.22 17.44 -6.43
N GLY A 256 3.21 16.16 -6.77
CA GLY A 256 4.17 15.15 -6.34
C GLY A 256 5.48 15.18 -7.11
N PRO A 257 6.40 14.23 -6.81
CA PRO A 257 7.75 14.18 -7.37
C PRO A 257 7.79 13.91 -8.88
N PHE A 258 6.74 13.32 -9.43
CA PHE A 258 6.64 13.01 -10.85
C PHE A 258 5.36 13.55 -11.48
N ILE A 259 5.35 13.62 -12.79
CA ILE A 259 4.20 13.87 -13.65
C ILE A 259 3.82 12.54 -14.31
N TRP A 260 2.56 12.13 -14.26
CA TRP A 260 2.08 10.96 -15.00
C TRP A 260 1.99 11.28 -16.50
N LYS A 261 3.06 10.99 -17.21
CA LYS A 261 3.26 11.39 -18.60
C LYS A 261 2.35 10.64 -19.56
N SER A 262 2.24 9.32 -19.37
CA SER A 262 1.41 8.48 -20.24
C SER A 262 1.03 7.18 -19.52
N VAL A 263 -0.07 6.58 -19.98
CA VAL A 263 -0.56 5.28 -19.51
C VAL A 263 -1.06 4.45 -20.69
N GLU A 264 -0.66 3.20 -20.71
CA GLU A 264 -1.27 2.12 -21.47
C GLU A 264 -1.80 1.12 -20.43
N PRO A 265 -3.12 1.10 -20.16
CA PRO A 265 -3.70 0.32 -19.08
C PRO A 265 -3.29 -1.15 -19.17
N PHE A 266 -2.94 -1.75 -18.02
CA PHE A 266 -2.46 -3.14 -17.88
C PHE A 266 -1.12 -3.44 -18.57
N VAL A 267 -0.47 -2.48 -19.21
CA VAL A 267 0.82 -2.65 -19.89
C VAL A 267 1.89 -1.81 -19.25
N LYS A 268 1.74 -0.47 -19.27
CA LYS A 268 2.78 0.43 -18.78
C LYS A 268 2.24 1.81 -18.38
N SER A 269 2.81 2.36 -17.30
CA SER A 269 2.72 3.79 -16.95
C SER A 269 4.10 4.43 -16.98
N VAL A 270 4.19 5.68 -17.47
CA VAL A 270 5.43 6.46 -17.54
C VAL A 270 5.28 7.72 -16.72
N PHE A 271 6.24 7.94 -15.82
CA PHE A 271 6.30 9.09 -14.95
C PHE A 271 7.62 9.84 -15.19
N VAL A 272 7.54 11.14 -15.40
CA VAL A 272 8.71 12.01 -15.59
C VAL A 272 8.87 12.95 -14.42
N PRO A 273 10.09 13.39 -14.06
CA PRO A 273 10.30 14.32 -12.96
C PRO A 273 9.44 15.57 -13.05
N ASN A 274 8.86 16.00 -11.93
CA ASN A 274 8.08 17.23 -11.84
C ASN A 274 9.01 18.41 -11.47
N PRO A 275 9.26 19.38 -12.36
CA PRO A 275 10.13 20.52 -12.06
C PRO A 275 9.55 21.46 -11.00
N ASN A 276 8.23 21.41 -10.75
CA ASN A 276 7.56 22.23 -9.74
C ASN A 276 7.47 21.54 -8.36
N TYR A 277 8.05 20.35 -8.21
CA TYR A 277 8.04 19.63 -6.93
C TYR A 277 8.86 20.35 -5.87
N VAL A 278 8.27 20.57 -4.70
CA VAL A 278 8.87 21.32 -3.57
C VAL A 278 9.25 20.44 -2.37
N GLY A 279 9.26 19.11 -2.54
CA GLY A 279 9.68 18.16 -1.52
C GLY A 279 11.19 18.17 -1.28
N ALA A 280 11.73 17.11 -0.68
CA ALA A 280 13.14 17.02 -0.29
C ALA A 280 14.13 16.99 -1.46
N GLY A 281 13.67 16.66 -2.68
CA GLY A 281 14.47 16.68 -3.89
C GLY A 281 13.68 16.21 -5.11
N ILE A 282 14.02 16.72 -6.30
CA ILE A 282 13.42 16.29 -7.55
C ILE A 282 14.14 15.02 -8.03
N PRO A 283 13.43 13.92 -8.34
CA PRO A 283 14.04 12.73 -8.94
C PRO A 283 14.78 13.06 -10.25
N THR A 284 15.87 12.36 -10.54
CA THR A 284 16.72 12.62 -11.72
C THR A 284 16.51 11.60 -12.84
N TYR A 285 15.47 10.78 -12.75
CA TYR A 285 15.19 9.68 -13.68
C TYR A 285 13.72 9.65 -14.10
N THR A 286 13.46 9.07 -15.25
CA THR A 286 12.11 8.67 -15.67
C THR A 286 11.76 7.35 -14.98
N LEU A 287 10.56 7.24 -14.40
CA LEU A 287 10.05 6.01 -13.79
C LEU A 287 9.06 5.33 -14.74
N GLU A 288 9.25 4.06 -15.01
CA GLU A 288 8.32 3.23 -15.78
C GLU A 288 7.78 2.10 -14.92
N PHE A 289 6.45 2.00 -14.78
CA PHE A 289 5.78 0.85 -14.20
C PHE A 289 5.29 -0.09 -15.28
N SER A 290 5.61 -1.37 -15.14
CA SER A 290 5.06 -2.48 -15.94
C SER A 290 4.11 -3.30 -15.07
N TYR A 291 3.13 -3.96 -15.69
CA TYR A 291 2.06 -4.70 -15.00
C TYR A 291 2.08 -6.18 -15.38
N ILE A 292 3.26 -6.81 -15.28
CA ILE A 292 3.45 -8.23 -15.59
C ILE A 292 3.01 -9.04 -14.37
N THR A 293 1.87 -9.72 -14.46
CA THR A 293 1.28 -10.49 -13.36
C THR A 293 1.92 -11.87 -13.14
N ASP A 294 2.56 -12.42 -14.16
CA ASP A 294 3.29 -13.69 -14.08
C ASP A 294 4.71 -13.46 -13.56
N SER A 295 5.01 -13.98 -12.36
CA SER A 295 6.30 -13.79 -11.70
C SER A 295 7.48 -14.36 -12.49
N ALA A 296 7.29 -15.51 -13.15
CA ALA A 296 8.35 -16.14 -13.95
C ALA A 296 8.67 -15.30 -15.20
N VAL A 297 7.66 -14.70 -15.84
CA VAL A 297 7.86 -13.77 -16.96
C VAL A 297 8.58 -12.50 -16.50
N ALA A 298 8.20 -11.93 -15.34
CA ALA A 298 8.88 -10.78 -14.77
C ALA A 298 10.34 -11.09 -14.40
N PHE A 299 10.62 -12.27 -13.86
CA PHE A 299 11.96 -12.71 -13.51
C PHE A 299 12.86 -12.87 -14.74
N GLU A 300 12.33 -13.45 -15.85
CA GLU A 300 13.07 -13.53 -17.12
C GLU A 300 13.32 -12.15 -17.73
N ALA A 301 12.34 -11.24 -17.72
CA ALA A 301 12.51 -9.86 -18.17
C ALA A 301 13.58 -9.12 -17.35
N TYR A 302 13.63 -9.35 -16.03
CA TYR A 302 14.70 -8.83 -15.19
C TYR A 302 16.08 -9.37 -15.60
N LYS A 303 16.23 -10.68 -15.76
CA LYS A 303 17.51 -11.29 -16.19
C LYS A 303 17.99 -10.74 -17.55
N ASN A 304 17.06 -10.46 -18.45
CA ASN A 304 17.33 -9.89 -19.77
C ASN A 304 17.59 -8.36 -19.76
N ASN A 305 17.62 -7.71 -18.58
CA ASN A 305 17.79 -6.26 -18.42
C ASN A 305 16.65 -5.42 -19.04
N GLU A 306 15.47 -6.00 -19.17
CA GLU A 306 14.24 -5.30 -19.59
C GLU A 306 13.56 -4.59 -18.41
N LEU A 307 13.80 -5.07 -17.18
CA LEU A 307 13.36 -4.51 -15.91
C LEU A 307 14.56 -4.27 -15.00
N ASP A 308 14.49 -3.23 -14.18
CA ASP A 308 15.53 -2.85 -13.22
C ASP A 308 15.19 -3.29 -11.78
N VAL A 309 13.90 -3.35 -11.46
CA VAL A 309 13.39 -3.76 -10.15
C VAL A 309 12.19 -4.68 -10.33
N ILE A 310 12.20 -5.81 -9.63
CA ILE A 310 11.06 -6.73 -9.51
C ILE A 310 10.90 -7.21 -8.07
N PHE A 311 9.67 -7.49 -7.66
CA PHE A 311 9.42 -8.27 -6.45
C PHE A 311 9.81 -9.74 -6.69
N SER A 312 10.57 -10.33 -5.78
CA SER A 312 11.00 -11.74 -5.87
C SER A 312 9.93 -12.64 -5.27
N ALA A 313 9.35 -13.51 -6.09
CA ALA A 313 8.39 -14.50 -5.63
C ALA A 313 9.07 -15.60 -4.78
N ALA A 314 8.31 -16.29 -3.93
CA ALA A 314 8.87 -17.34 -3.07
C ALA A 314 9.57 -18.46 -3.86
N GLU A 315 9.02 -18.80 -5.03
CA GLU A 315 9.58 -19.81 -5.94
C GLU A 315 10.92 -19.40 -6.57
N ASP A 316 11.22 -18.09 -6.64
CA ASP A 316 12.46 -17.57 -7.20
C ASP A 316 13.61 -17.55 -6.17
N LEU A 317 13.30 -17.48 -4.86
CA LEU A 317 14.31 -17.35 -3.80
C LEU A 317 15.39 -18.43 -3.83
N PRO A 318 15.09 -19.73 -4.05
CA PRO A 318 16.14 -20.75 -4.15
C PRO A 318 17.08 -20.53 -5.35
N VAL A 319 16.59 -19.99 -6.46
CA VAL A 319 17.40 -19.65 -7.64
C VAL A 319 18.29 -18.45 -7.35
N ILE A 320 17.73 -17.43 -6.70
CA ILE A 320 18.45 -16.21 -6.28
C ILE A 320 19.59 -16.57 -5.31
N GLU A 321 19.31 -17.41 -4.31
CA GLU A 321 20.29 -17.83 -3.31
C GLU A 321 21.41 -18.73 -3.89
N ALA A 322 21.14 -19.46 -4.96
CA ALA A 322 22.13 -20.30 -5.63
C ALA A 322 23.02 -19.54 -6.62
N ASP A 323 22.66 -18.33 -7.01
CA ASP A 323 23.38 -17.48 -7.96
C ASP A 323 24.02 -16.28 -7.22
N ALA A 324 25.35 -16.15 -7.28
CA ALA A 324 26.07 -15.10 -6.56
C ALA A 324 25.76 -13.68 -7.08
N ASP A 325 25.51 -13.53 -8.37
CA ASP A 325 25.20 -12.24 -8.98
C ASP A 325 23.77 -11.81 -8.60
N LEU A 326 22.80 -12.73 -8.61
CA LEU A 326 21.43 -12.47 -8.16
C LEU A 326 21.37 -12.21 -6.65
N THR A 327 22.13 -12.99 -5.85
CA THR A 327 22.25 -12.75 -4.40
C THR A 327 22.78 -11.34 -4.09
N ALA A 328 23.77 -10.84 -4.85
CA ALA A 328 24.29 -9.49 -4.70
C ALA A 328 23.28 -8.38 -5.07
N GLN A 329 22.29 -8.71 -5.88
CA GLN A 329 21.21 -7.81 -6.30
C GLN A 329 19.94 -7.95 -5.43
N HIS A 330 19.91 -8.90 -4.50
CA HIS A 330 18.76 -9.20 -3.66
C HIS A 330 18.69 -8.25 -2.46
N VAL A 331 17.63 -7.44 -2.42
CA VAL A 331 17.34 -6.49 -1.35
C VAL A 331 16.20 -7.05 -0.49
N LYS A 332 16.43 -7.15 0.82
CA LYS A 332 15.46 -7.67 1.78
C LYS A 332 15.31 -6.72 2.96
N TYR A 333 14.05 -6.38 3.30
CA TYR A 333 13.73 -5.51 4.44
C TYR A 333 12.34 -5.79 5.00
N ALA A 334 12.02 -5.24 6.19
CA ALA A 334 10.71 -5.39 6.81
C ALA A 334 9.63 -4.70 5.96
N GLY A 335 8.47 -5.35 5.83
CA GLY A 335 7.29 -4.76 5.22
C GLY A 335 6.31 -4.19 6.25
N SER A 336 5.24 -3.58 5.77
CA SER A 336 4.25 -2.86 6.58
C SER A 336 3.18 -3.74 7.21
N CYS A 337 3.18 -5.06 7.03
CA CYS A 337 2.04 -5.90 7.38
C CYS A 337 2.36 -6.92 8.48
N THR A 338 1.37 -7.14 9.37
CA THR A 338 1.34 -8.29 10.29
C THR A 338 0.13 -9.17 9.97
N THR A 339 0.35 -10.48 9.92
CA THR A 339 -0.70 -11.47 9.73
C THR A 339 -1.02 -12.22 11.01
N LYS A 340 -2.23 -12.75 11.09
CA LYS A 340 -2.74 -13.46 12.26
C LYS A 340 -3.81 -14.48 11.88
N ILE A 341 -4.06 -15.41 12.78
CA ILE A 341 -5.27 -16.21 12.79
C ILE A 341 -6.27 -15.52 13.72
N GLN A 342 -7.31 -14.96 13.15
CA GLN A 342 -8.36 -14.26 13.89
C GLN A 342 -9.34 -15.26 14.47
N PHE A 343 -9.69 -15.09 15.74
CA PHE A 343 -10.76 -15.78 16.43
C PHE A 343 -12.03 -14.92 16.41
N SER A 344 -13.18 -15.50 16.12
CA SER A 344 -14.46 -14.89 16.46
C SER A 344 -14.65 -14.93 17.98
N LEU A 345 -15.00 -13.81 18.59
CA LEU A 345 -15.19 -13.66 20.04
C LEU A 345 -16.65 -13.44 20.42
N PHE A 346 -17.56 -13.58 19.48
CA PHE A 346 -19.00 -13.53 19.77
C PHE A 346 -19.40 -14.71 20.68
N PRO A 347 -20.40 -14.55 21.54
CA PRO A 347 -20.79 -15.58 22.52
C PRO A 347 -21.17 -16.92 21.90
N THR A 348 -21.73 -16.89 20.70
CA THR A 348 -22.23 -18.09 19.99
C THR A 348 -21.67 -18.18 18.57
N TRP A 349 -21.58 -19.43 18.09
CA TRP A 349 -21.27 -19.78 16.72
C TRP A 349 -22.15 -20.97 16.31
N ASN A 350 -22.91 -20.84 15.20
CA ASN A 350 -23.88 -21.86 14.75
C ASN A 350 -24.82 -22.34 15.89
N ASP A 351 -25.37 -21.37 16.63
CA ASP A 351 -26.26 -21.63 17.79
C ASP A 351 -25.61 -22.42 18.96
N MET A 352 -24.31 -22.65 18.91
CA MET A 352 -23.52 -23.28 19.98
C MET A 352 -22.69 -22.24 20.73
N PRO A 353 -22.32 -22.48 21.98
CA PRO A 353 -21.32 -21.68 22.68
C PRO A 353 -20.02 -21.65 21.88
N ASN A 354 -19.44 -20.47 21.69
CA ASN A 354 -18.20 -20.29 20.94
C ASN A 354 -17.00 -20.63 21.84
N PRO A 355 -16.14 -21.60 21.46
CA PRO A 355 -14.99 -21.98 22.29
C PRO A 355 -13.94 -20.86 22.44
N PHE A 356 -13.85 -19.93 21.51
CA PHE A 356 -12.88 -18.82 21.58
C PHE A 356 -13.30 -17.70 22.53
N THR A 357 -14.47 -17.77 23.18
CA THR A 357 -14.79 -16.93 24.34
C THR A 357 -13.97 -17.31 25.57
N ASP A 358 -13.52 -18.57 25.67
CA ASP A 358 -12.61 -19.03 26.71
C ASP A 358 -11.17 -18.65 26.38
N LYS A 359 -10.54 -17.83 27.23
CA LYS A 359 -9.14 -17.39 27.06
C LYS A 359 -8.17 -18.58 26.99
N LYS A 360 -8.41 -19.68 27.71
CA LYS A 360 -7.54 -20.85 27.68
C LYS A 360 -7.58 -21.57 26.34
N VAL A 361 -8.70 -21.56 25.64
CA VAL A 361 -8.76 -22.05 24.25
C VAL A 361 -7.95 -21.14 23.33
N ARG A 362 -8.05 -19.80 23.47
CA ARG A 362 -7.23 -18.88 22.68
C ARG A 362 -5.74 -19.05 22.95
N GLU A 363 -5.34 -19.20 24.23
CA GLU A 363 -3.95 -19.53 24.62
C GLU A 363 -3.47 -20.83 23.93
N ALA A 364 -4.29 -21.88 23.96
CA ALA A 364 -3.95 -23.15 23.33
C ALA A 364 -3.68 -23.00 21.83
N PHE A 365 -4.53 -22.28 21.11
CA PHE A 365 -4.37 -22.05 19.67
C PHE A 365 -3.20 -21.12 19.36
N ALA A 366 -2.94 -20.10 20.18
CA ALA A 366 -1.81 -19.20 20.00
C ALA A 366 -0.47 -19.90 20.24
N PHE A 367 -0.32 -20.67 21.33
CA PHE A 367 0.89 -21.45 21.59
C PHE A 367 1.11 -22.60 20.60
N ALA A 368 0.04 -23.13 19.99
CA ALA A 368 0.13 -24.17 18.98
C ALA A 368 0.50 -23.66 17.59
N TYR A 369 0.44 -22.34 17.34
CA TYR A 369 0.76 -21.78 16.03
C TYR A 369 2.28 -21.72 15.81
N ASP A 370 2.82 -22.63 15.01
CA ASP A 370 4.23 -22.66 14.61
C ASP A 370 4.52 -21.61 13.54
N ALA A 371 4.73 -20.36 13.98
CA ALA A 371 5.03 -19.25 13.09
C ALA A 371 6.37 -19.40 12.34
N GLU A 372 7.36 -20.08 12.96
CA GLU A 372 8.64 -20.38 12.31
C GLU A 372 8.48 -21.44 11.22
N GLY A 373 7.74 -22.52 11.53
CA GLY A 373 7.37 -23.53 10.53
C GLY A 373 6.56 -22.95 9.38
N TRP A 374 5.61 -22.07 9.69
CA TRP A 374 4.85 -21.36 8.67
C TRP A 374 5.75 -20.54 7.73
N ALA A 375 6.63 -19.70 8.28
CA ALA A 375 7.54 -18.86 7.50
C ALA A 375 8.44 -19.70 6.57
N ARG A 376 8.91 -20.85 7.07
CA ARG A 376 9.76 -21.77 6.30
C ARG A 376 8.99 -22.57 5.24
N ASP A 377 7.87 -23.20 5.63
CA ASP A 377 7.24 -24.25 4.84
C ASP A 377 6.11 -23.74 3.92
N VAL A 378 5.52 -22.60 4.28
CA VAL A 378 4.34 -22.03 3.59
C VAL A 378 4.65 -20.74 2.88
N ASP A 379 5.36 -19.82 3.53
CA ASP A 379 5.70 -18.52 2.97
C ASP A 379 7.00 -18.54 2.16
N GLY A 380 7.81 -19.61 2.27
CA GLY A 380 9.06 -19.73 1.52
C GLY A 380 10.07 -18.64 1.85
N GLY A 381 10.00 -18.07 3.06
CA GLY A 381 10.91 -17.00 3.52
C GLY A 381 10.41 -15.58 3.27
N LEU A 382 9.23 -15.38 2.67
CA LEU A 382 8.64 -14.04 2.47
C LEU A 382 8.08 -13.39 3.73
N GLY A 383 8.19 -14.03 4.88
CA GLY A 383 7.74 -13.53 6.16
C GLY A 383 8.73 -13.79 7.29
N SER A 384 8.74 -12.92 8.29
CA SER A 384 9.48 -13.08 9.54
C SER A 384 8.50 -13.46 10.64
N PRO A 385 8.74 -14.56 11.38
CA PRO A 385 7.86 -14.96 12.48
C PRO A 385 7.68 -13.84 13.50
N THR A 386 6.45 -13.67 13.97
CA THR A 386 6.14 -12.71 15.04
C THR A 386 5.09 -13.27 15.99
N TRP A 387 5.10 -12.77 17.22
CA TRP A 387 4.10 -13.05 18.24
C TRP A 387 3.53 -11.76 18.82
N THR A 388 3.78 -10.64 18.12
CA THR A 388 3.31 -9.30 18.46
C THR A 388 2.54 -8.69 17.30
N TRP A 389 1.89 -7.54 17.52
CA TRP A 389 1.00 -6.97 16.52
C TRP A 389 1.66 -5.88 15.67
N ILE A 390 2.34 -4.92 16.27
CA ILE A 390 3.04 -3.87 15.53
C ILE A 390 4.31 -4.45 14.90
N PRO A 391 4.56 -4.30 13.59
CA PRO A 391 5.74 -4.87 12.93
C PRO A 391 7.03 -4.07 13.18
N PRO A 392 8.21 -4.68 12.93
CA PRO A 392 9.50 -3.99 13.02
C PRO A 392 9.57 -2.76 12.12
N GLY A 393 10.24 -1.71 12.60
CA GLY A 393 10.41 -0.44 11.88
C GLY A 393 9.30 0.58 12.14
N TYR A 394 8.24 0.21 12.86
CA TYR A 394 7.16 1.13 13.25
C TYR A 394 7.27 1.59 14.70
N PRO A 395 6.87 2.82 15.02
CA PRO A 395 6.74 3.28 16.39
C PRO A 395 5.83 2.33 17.21
N GLY A 396 6.25 2.02 18.43
CA GLY A 396 5.52 1.08 19.29
C GLY A 396 5.83 -0.40 19.06
N TYR A 397 6.73 -0.74 18.11
CA TYR A 397 7.20 -2.12 17.97
C TYR A 397 7.85 -2.62 19.25
N ASP A 398 7.41 -3.79 19.71
CA ASP A 398 8.02 -4.51 20.83
C ASP A 398 8.03 -6.00 20.48
N ALA A 399 9.22 -6.61 20.41
CA ALA A 399 9.38 -8.03 20.15
C ALA A 399 9.01 -8.92 21.35
N THR A 400 8.73 -8.32 22.50
CA THR A 400 8.43 -9.05 23.74
C THR A 400 7.01 -9.62 23.69
N SER A 401 6.89 -10.92 23.70
CA SER A 401 5.59 -11.61 23.76
C SER A 401 5.71 -12.90 24.55
N PRO A 402 4.71 -13.22 25.40
CA PRO A 402 4.63 -14.51 26.07
C PRO A 402 4.12 -15.63 25.14
N LEU A 403 3.64 -15.30 23.94
CA LEU A 403 2.86 -16.19 23.06
C LEU A 403 3.71 -16.95 22.03
N LYS A 404 4.98 -17.22 22.31
CA LYS A 404 5.84 -17.99 21.40
C LYS A 404 5.35 -19.42 21.27
N PHE A 405 5.63 -20.05 20.13
CA PHE A 405 5.31 -21.44 19.86
C PHE A 405 5.81 -22.36 21.00
N ASP A 406 4.87 -23.05 21.67
CA ASP A 406 5.13 -23.98 22.76
C ASP A 406 4.05 -25.07 22.80
N PRO A 407 4.31 -26.24 22.19
CA PRO A 407 3.36 -27.35 22.16
C PRO A 407 2.88 -27.84 23.51
N GLU A 408 3.76 -27.82 24.55
CA GLU A 408 3.39 -28.30 25.88
C GLU A 408 2.52 -27.27 26.62
N ALA A 409 2.83 -25.98 26.49
CA ALA A 409 1.98 -24.89 26.98
C ALA A 409 0.61 -24.92 26.29
N ALA A 410 0.57 -25.19 24.98
CA ALA A 410 -0.67 -25.29 24.19
C ALA A 410 -1.60 -26.39 24.73
N LYS A 411 -1.06 -27.58 24.96
CA LYS A 411 -1.81 -28.73 25.54
C LYS A 411 -2.27 -28.45 26.97
N ALA A 412 -1.41 -27.83 27.78
CA ALA A 412 -1.74 -27.47 29.16
C ALA A 412 -2.86 -26.40 29.19
N ALA A 413 -2.81 -25.43 28.31
CA ALA A 413 -3.84 -24.42 28.18
C ALA A 413 -5.18 -25.05 27.79
N LEU A 414 -5.22 -25.92 26.77
CA LEU A 414 -6.44 -26.62 26.36
C LEU A 414 -7.03 -27.46 27.51
N ALA A 415 -6.22 -28.21 28.23
CA ALA A 415 -6.67 -28.98 29.37
C ALA A 415 -7.20 -28.11 30.53
N GLY A 416 -6.73 -26.88 30.65
CA GLY A 416 -7.17 -25.89 31.63
C GLY A 416 -8.38 -25.03 31.19
N ALA A 417 -8.92 -25.25 29.99
CA ALA A 417 -10.10 -24.54 29.51
C ALA A 417 -11.36 -24.96 30.29
N SER A 418 -12.38 -24.11 30.21
CA SER A 418 -13.67 -24.41 30.84
C SER A 418 -14.43 -25.51 30.09
N GLU A 419 -15.26 -26.26 30.81
CA GLU A 419 -16.22 -27.16 30.15
C GLU A 419 -17.20 -26.37 29.27
N PRO A 420 -17.51 -26.82 28.04
CA PRO A 420 -17.15 -28.11 27.43
C PRO A 420 -15.92 -28.05 26.50
N PHE A 421 -14.98 -27.14 26.66
CA PHE A 421 -13.92 -26.83 25.68
C PHE A 421 -12.55 -27.43 26.03
N ASN A 422 -12.45 -28.15 27.15
CA ASN A 422 -11.19 -28.52 27.77
C ASN A 422 -10.51 -29.81 27.22
N SER A 423 -10.91 -30.26 26.02
CA SER A 423 -10.22 -31.34 25.32
C SER A 423 -10.42 -31.31 23.82
N ALA A 424 -9.49 -31.89 23.07
CA ALA A 424 -9.58 -32.06 21.64
C ALA A 424 -10.85 -32.83 21.21
N GLU A 425 -11.21 -33.90 21.95
CA GLU A 425 -12.40 -34.70 21.65
C GLU A 425 -13.69 -33.81 21.64
N LYS A 426 -13.82 -32.94 22.64
CA LYS A 426 -14.98 -32.03 22.77
C LYS A 426 -15.01 -30.99 21.70
N LEU A 427 -13.86 -30.39 21.39
CA LEU A 427 -13.75 -29.42 20.29
C LEU A 427 -14.04 -30.06 18.91
N ASN A 428 -13.55 -31.29 18.69
CA ASN A 428 -13.81 -32.03 17.45
C ASN A 428 -15.30 -32.39 17.29
N ALA A 429 -16.00 -32.68 18.40
CA ALA A 429 -17.43 -32.91 18.38
C ALA A 429 -18.24 -31.67 17.97
N MET A 430 -17.69 -30.47 18.11
CA MET A 430 -18.31 -29.21 17.68
C MET A 430 -18.14 -28.95 16.15
N GLY A 431 -17.23 -29.65 15.47
CA GLY A 431 -17.01 -29.48 14.03
C GLY A 431 -16.43 -28.12 13.68
N LEU A 432 -15.39 -27.67 14.39
CA LEU A 432 -14.76 -26.38 14.15
C LEU A 432 -14.22 -26.27 12.71
N LYS A 433 -14.33 -25.09 12.12
CA LYS A 433 -13.86 -24.87 10.75
C LYS A 433 -13.08 -23.57 10.59
N MET A 434 -12.16 -23.56 9.60
CA MET A 434 -11.49 -22.37 9.10
C MET A 434 -12.09 -21.98 7.75
N THR A 435 -12.65 -20.78 7.66
CA THR A 435 -13.22 -20.24 6.43
C THR A 435 -12.21 -19.32 5.73
N TYR A 436 -12.11 -19.43 4.41
CA TYR A 436 -11.17 -18.63 3.60
C TYR A 436 -11.63 -18.46 2.16
N GLY A 437 -11.17 -17.39 1.50
CA GLY A 437 -11.37 -17.18 0.07
C GLY A 437 -10.63 -18.24 -0.75
N ALA A 438 -11.36 -18.95 -1.61
CA ALA A 438 -10.86 -20.10 -2.37
C ALA A 438 -9.77 -19.68 -3.38
N SER A 439 -8.59 -20.27 -3.26
CA SER A 439 -7.51 -20.26 -4.24
C SER A 439 -6.55 -21.42 -3.94
N ALA A 440 -5.76 -21.86 -4.91
CA ALA A 440 -4.78 -22.94 -4.69
C ALA A 440 -3.81 -22.62 -3.55
N ARG A 441 -3.30 -21.38 -3.49
CA ARG A 441 -2.39 -20.93 -2.45
C ARG A 441 -3.06 -20.89 -1.07
N ASN A 442 -4.30 -20.41 -0.98
CA ASN A 442 -5.02 -20.40 0.29
C ASN A 442 -5.38 -21.81 0.74
N GLN A 443 -5.69 -22.71 -0.18
CA GLN A 443 -5.90 -24.14 0.14
C GLN A 443 -4.67 -24.72 0.83
N GLN A 444 -3.48 -24.60 0.26
CA GLN A 444 -2.21 -25.08 0.84
C GLN A 444 -1.95 -24.47 2.23
N ARG A 445 -2.19 -23.18 2.38
CA ARG A 445 -2.03 -22.47 3.67
C ARG A 445 -2.94 -23.03 4.76
N HIS A 446 -4.19 -23.28 4.45
CA HIS A 446 -5.16 -23.76 5.42
C HIS A 446 -5.01 -25.26 5.70
N GLU A 447 -4.58 -26.05 4.72
CA GLU A 447 -4.18 -27.45 4.92
C GLU A 447 -3.00 -27.56 5.91
N TRP A 448 -1.98 -26.71 5.76
CA TRP A 448 -0.85 -26.66 6.68
C TRP A 448 -1.30 -26.27 8.10
N LEU A 449 -2.14 -25.23 8.25
CA LEU A 449 -2.67 -24.79 9.55
C LEU A 449 -3.48 -25.90 10.22
N ALA A 450 -4.38 -26.56 9.50
CA ALA A 450 -5.17 -27.65 10.02
C ALA A 450 -4.30 -28.82 10.48
N ALA A 451 -3.27 -29.19 9.68
CA ALA A 451 -2.30 -30.22 10.05
C ALA A 451 -1.48 -29.83 11.29
N ASN A 452 -1.06 -28.58 11.42
CA ASN A 452 -0.33 -28.07 12.57
C ASN A 452 -1.18 -28.15 13.85
N TYR A 453 -2.40 -27.62 13.86
CA TYR A 453 -3.29 -27.71 15.03
C TYR A 453 -3.66 -29.14 15.40
N LYS A 454 -3.85 -30.02 14.40
CA LYS A 454 -4.08 -31.43 14.63
C LYS A 454 -2.87 -32.11 15.28
N ALA A 455 -1.67 -31.84 14.78
CA ALA A 455 -0.44 -32.45 15.32
C ALA A 455 -0.16 -32.00 16.76
N ILE A 456 -0.40 -30.74 17.10
CA ILE A 456 -0.07 -30.20 18.44
C ILE A 456 -1.20 -30.42 19.43
N LEU A 457 -2.44 -30.06 19.08
CA LEU A 457 -3.60 -30.08 20.00
C LEU A 457 -4.49 -31.32 19.84
N GLY A 458 -4.38 -32.07 18.74
CA GLY A 458 -5.33 -33.11 18.37
C GLY A 458 -6.68 -32.56 17.84
N VAL A 459 -6.77 -31.27 17.57
CA VAL A 459 -8.00 -30.61 17.10
C VAL A 459 -8.10 -30.70 15.59
N ASP A 460 -9.20 -31.26 15.11
CA ASP A 460 -9.56 -31.30 13.69
C ASP A 460 -10.28 -30.00 13.28
N LEU A 461 -9.71 -29.28 12.32
CA LEU A 461 -10.30 -28.09 11.74
C LEU A 461 -10.76 -28.40 10.31
N ALA A 462 -12.05 -28.35 10.05
CA ALA A 462 -12.58 -28.48 8.70
C ALA A 462 -12.18 -27.28 7.84
N LEU A 463 -11.78 -27.53 6.61
CA LEU A 463 -11.50 -26.46 5.64
C LEU A 463 -12.80 -26.04 4.97
N ASP A 464 -13.07 -24.73 4.97
CA ASP A 464 -14.30 -24.12 4.48
C ASP A 464 -13.97 -23.07 3.40
N PRO A 465 -13.58 -23.49 2.17
CA PRO A 465 -13.32 -22.58 1.08
C PRO A 465 -14.61 -21.99 0.54
N VAL A 466 -14.66 -20.66 0.42
CA VAL A 466 -15.79 -19.92 -0.16
C VAL A 466 -15.27 -19.04 -1.31
N ASP A 467 -16.16 -18.56 -2.15
CA ASP A 467 -15.80 -17.56 -3.17
C ASP A 467 -15.09 -16.35 -2.53
N PRO A 468 -14.03 -15.79 -3.11
CA PRO A 468 -13.26 -14.69 -2.51
C PRO A 468 -14.11 -13.45 -2.18
N THR A 469 -15.07 -13.10 -3.04
CA THR A 469 -15.97 -11.96 -2.79
C THR A 469 -16.90 -12.26 -1.62
N THR A 470 -17.43 -13.49 -1.56
CA THR A 470 -18.21 -13.98 -0.42
C THR A 470 -17.39 -13.94 0.86
N PHE A 471 -16.14 -14.38 0.84
CA PHE A 471 -15.26 -14.34 2.02
C PHE A 471 -15.07 -12.91 2.54
N THR A 472 -14.84 -11.96 1.65
CA THR A 472 -14.72 -10.54 1.99
C THR A 472 -16.02 -10.02 2.65
N ALA A 473 -17.18 -10.38 2.10
CA ALA A 473 -18.46 -9.99 2.66
C ALA A 473 -18.68 -10.59 4.06
N LEU A 474 -18.36 -11.88 4.25
CA LEU A 474 -18.46 -12.55 5.56
C LEU A 474 -17.60 -11.87 6.63
N GLN A 475 -16.40 -11.40 6.26
CA GLN A 475 -15.50 -10.71 7.19
C GLN A 475 -15.95 -9.27 7.54
N LYS A 476 -16.83 -8.67 6.78
CA LYS A 476 -17.36 -7.32 7.03
C LYS A 476 -18.58 -7.31 7.95
N ASP A 477 -19.32 -8.41 8.03
CA ASP A 477 -20.57 -8.50 8.80
C ASP A 477 -20.36 -9.30 10.11
N PRO A 478 -20.56 -8.69 11.28
CA PRO A 478 -20.41 -9.36 12.58
C PRO A 478 -21.30 -10.59 12.77
N ASN A 479 -22.44 -10.64 12.07
CA ASN A 479 -23.37 -11.79 12.17
C ASN A 479 -22.88 -13.03 11.40
N THR A 480 -21.98 -12.85 10.44
CA THR A 480 -21.48 -13.90 9.56
C THR A 480 -19.97 -14.10 9.67
N TYR A 481 -19.31 -13.37 10.57
CA TYR A 481 -17.85 -13.43 10.72
C TYR A 481 -17.38 -14.88 10.98
N PRO A 482 -16.37 -15.37 10.24
CA PRO A 482 -15.87 -16.73 10.39
C PRO A 482 -15.37 -17.04 11.80
N LEU A 483 -15.62 -18.27 12.29
CA LEU A 483 -15.13 -18.72 13.59
C LEU A 483 -13.61 -18.59 13.71
N LEU A 484 -12.91 -19.04 12.67
CA LEU A 484 -11.48 -18.94 12.46
C LEU A 484 -11.22 -18.46 11.04
N SER A 485 -10.42 -17.43 10.89
CA SER A 485 -9.99 -16.94 9.58
C SER A 485 -8.56 -16.39 9.63
N ARG A 486 -7.85 -16.50 8.52
CA ARG A 486 -6.57 -15.80 8.38
C ARG A 486 -6.83 -14.37 7.95
N GLY A 487 -6.17 -13.43 8.58
CA GLY A 487 -6.26 -12.02 8.27
C GLY A 487 -4.96 -11.29 8.62
N GLY A 488 -4.96 -9.98 8.50
CA GLY A 488 -3.81 -9.13 8.83
C GLY A 488 -4.18 -7.66 8.80
N TRP A 489 -3.18 -6.83 9.02
CA TRP A 489 -3.23 -5.39 8.88
C TRP A 489 -1.93 -4.90 8.29
N CYS A 490 -1.99 -3.92 7.42
CA CYS A 490 -0.84 -3.20 6.93
C CYS A 490 -0.95 -1.74 7.38
N ALA A 491 0.17 -1.11 7.71
CA ALA A 491 0.15 0.26 8.19
C ALA A 491 -0.31 1.24 7.09
N ASP A 492 -1.29 2.05 7.40
CA ASP A 492 -1.69 3.19 6.56
C ASP A 492 -0.77 4.38 6.82
N TYR A 493 -0.34 4.54 8.07
CA TYR A 493 0.62 5.56 8.52
C TYR A 493 1.41 5.04 9.74
N PRO A 494 2.63 5.55 9.96
CA PRO A 494 3.54 5.04 10.98
C PRO A 494 3.25 5.58 12.39
N ASP A 495 2.08 5.24 12.94
CA ASP A 495 1.69 5.61 14.31
C ASP A 495 1.04 4.39 15.02
N PRO A 496 1.31 4.15 16.32
CA PRO A 496 0.67 3.07 17.07
C PRO A 496 -0.86 3.14 17.07
N GLN A 497 -1.44 4.32 16.90
CA GLN A 497 -2.89 4.55 16.79
C GLN A 497 -3.49 3.73 15.63
N ASN A 498 -2.82 3.67 14.49
CA ASN A 498 -3.25 2.87 13.33
C ASN A 498 -3.33 1.37 13.64
N TRP A 499 -2.39 0.87 14.45
CA TRP A 499 -2.29 -0.54 14.81
C TRP A 499 -3.22 -0.94 15.96
N LEU A 500 -3.38 -0.08 16.95
CA LEU A 500 -4.10 -0.40 18.19
C LEU A 500 -5.51 0.17 18.20
N SER A 501 -5.67 1.49 18.13
CA SER A 501 -6.98 2.14 18.23
C SER A 501 -7.87 1.84 17.02
N VAL A 502 -7.35 2.06 15.80
CA VAL A 502 -8.10 1.83 14.54
C VAL A 502 -8.50 0.37 14.39
N TYR A 503 -7.64 -0.57 14.78
CA TYR A 503 -7.89 -1.99 14.51
C TYR A 503 -8.59 -2.72 15.66
N TRP A 504 -8.24 -2.44 16.94
CA TRP A 504 -8.68 -3.26 18.07
C TRP A 504 -9.66 -2.60 19.03
N ARG A 505 -9.82 -1.26 19.03
CA ARG A 505 -10.80 -0.61 19.90
C ARG A 505 -12.21 -1.16 19.64
N SER A 506 -13.01 -1.36 20.68
CA SER A 506 -14.27 -2.09 20.64
C SER A 506 -15.35 -1.50 19.71
N ASP A 507 -15.24 -0.22 19.34
CA ASP A 507 -16.10 0.51 18.40
C ASP A 507 -15.49 0.68 17.00
N ALA A 508 -14.29 0.10 16.76
CA ALA A 508 -13.54 0.17 15.51
C ALA A 508 -13.70 -1.12 14.68
N PHE A 509 -12.66 -1.52 13.92
CA PHE A 509 -12.70 -2.75 13.11
C PHE A 509 -12.99 -4.02 13.92
N SER A 510 -12.65 -4.02 15.21
CA SER A 510 -12.87 -5.15 16.12
C SER A 510 -14.34 -5.53 16.30
N THR A 511 -15.27 -4.63 15.99
CA THR A 511 -16.71 -4.92 15.96
C THR A 511 -17.06 -6.10 15.07
N ARG A 512 -16.24 -6.37 14.05
CA ARG A 512 -16.45 -7.46 13.08
C ARG A 512 -16.26 -8.84 13.68
N TRP A 513 -15.37 -9.00 14.66
CA TRP A 513 -15.07 -10.30 15.32
C TRP A 513 -15.37 -10.30 16.80
N GLY A 514 -15.96 -9.22 17.33
CA GLY A 514 -16.50 -9.17 18.68
C GLY A 514 -15.46 -8.97 19.79
N TYR A 515 -14.26 -8.43 19.50
CA TYR A 515 -13.32 -8.07 20.57
C TYR A 515 -13.83 -6.85 21.32
N ASN A 516 -13.89 -6.97 22.64
CA ASN A 516 -14.35 -5.91 23.54
C ASN A 516 -13.61 -6.05 24.86
N ASN A 517 -12.69 -5.14 25.14
CA ASN A 517 -11.97 -5.08 26.41
C ASN A 517 -11.93 -3.63 26.89
N PRO A 518 -12.70 -3.27 27.96
CA PRO A 518 -12.77 -1.90 28.46
C PRO A 518 -11.43 -1.35 28.95
N ASP A 519 -10.53 -2.20 29.47
CA ASP A 519 -9.20 -1.76 29.92
C ASP A 519 -8.29 -1.42 28.71
N PHE A 520 -8.41 -2.18 27.62
CA PHE A 520 -7.74 -1.88 26.36
C PHE A 520 -8.27 -0.56 25.77
N ASP A 521 -9.60 -0.42 25.69
CA ASP A 521 -10.23 0.81 25.19
C ASP A 521 -9.83 2.04 26.00
N ALA A 522 -9.79 1.92 27.33
CA ALA A 522 -9.34 3.01 28.20
C ALA A 522 -7.88 3.40 27.94
N ALA A 523 -6.99 2.42 27.73
CA ALA A 523 -5.57 2.65 27.46
C ALA A 523 -5.35 3.34 26.11
N VAL A 524 -5.99 2.85 25.01
CA VAL A 524 -5.86 3.48 23.70
C VAL A 524 -6.53 4.85 23.66
N ASN A 525 -7.69 5.04 24.26
CA ASN A 525 -8.34 6.35 24.33
C ASN A 525 -7.51 7.38 25.09
N ALA A 526 -6.80 6.98 26.15
CA ALA A 526 -5.87 7.86 26.85
C ALA A 526 -4.64 8.18 25.99
N ALA A 527 -4.11 7.19 25.24
CA ALA A 527 -2.98 7.38 24.36
C ALA A 527 -3.31 8.28 23.16
N ASP A 528 -4.50 8.11 22.56
CA ASP A 528 -4.95 8.87 21.39
C ASP A 528 -4.94 10.39 21.64
N VAL A 529 -5.26 10.81 22.86
CA VAL A 529 -5.37 12.23 23.23
C VAL A 529 -4.14 12.77 23.98
N GLU A 530 -3.15 11.92 24.27
CA GLU A 530 -1.95 12.34 25.01
C GLU A 530 -0.99 13.11 24.08
N ILE A 531 -0.61 14.32 24.49
CA ILE A 531 0.25 15.21 23.70
C ILE A 531 1.75 15.07 24.04
N ASP A 532 2.10 14.53 25.21
CA ASP A 532 3.49 14.22 25.54
C ASP A 532 3.91 12.93 24.82
N PRO A 533 4.89 12.96 23.91
CA PRO A 533 5.24 11.79 23.08
C PRO A 533 5.72 10.59 23.92
N ALA A 534 6.46 10.83 25.02
CA ALA A 534 6.99 9.75 25.86
C ALA A 534 5.86 9.05 26.61
N LYS A 535 4.97 9.82 27.21
CA LYS A 535 3.80 9.31 27.94
C LYS A 535 2.81 8.62 26.98
N ARG A 536 2.63 9.16 25.77
CA ARG A 536 1.83 8.55 24.70
C ARG A 536 2.38 7.16 24.32
N ALA A 537 3.70 7.05 24.14
CA ALA A 537 4.35 5.79 23.87
C ALA A 537 4.16 4.76 24.99
N GLU A 538 4.25 5.19 26.26
CA GLU A 538 3.99 4.32 27.43
C GLU A 538 2.55 3.79 27.45
N LEU A 539 1.56 4.65 27.17
CA LEU A 539 0.14 4.26 27.13
C LEU A 539 -0.14 3.25 26.01
N TYR A 540 0.42 3.44 24.81
CA TYR A 540 0.30 2.43 23.75
C TYR A 540 1.04 1.13 24.08
N ALA A 541 2.20 1.19 24.73
CA ALA A 541 2.87 -0.01 25.20
C ALA A 541 2.00 -0.80 26.19
N GLN A 542 1.32 -0.10 27.12
CA GLN A 542 0.35 -0.73 28.03
C GLN A 542 -0.82 -1.35 27.28
N ALA A 543 -1.41 -0.64 26.30
CA ALA A 543 -2.48 -1.16 25.46
C ALA A 543 -2.04 -2.43 24.70
N GLN A 544 -0.85 -2.43 24.11
CA GLN A 544 -0.31 -3.60 23.43
C GLN A 544 -0.13 -4.80 24.38
N GLN A 545 0.34 -4.57 25.61
CA GLN A 545 0.45 -5.65 26.60
C GLN A 545 -0.92 -6.20 27.02
N ILE A 546 -1.95 -5.35 27.15
CA ILE A 546 -3.32 -5.80 27.40
C ILE A 546 -3.80 -6.69 26.24
N LEU A 547 -3.60 -6.25 24.98
CA LEU A 547 -3.96 -7.00 23.79
C LEU A 547 -3.28 -8.37 23.73
N LEU A 548 -1.96 -8.42 23.95
CA LEU A 548 -1.19 -9.65 23.94
C LEU A 548 -1.61 -10.61 25.07
N ASN A 549 -1.94 -10.08 26.26
CA ASN A 549 -2.42 -10.87 27.38
C ASN A 549 -3.84 -11.42 27.13
N ASP A 550 -4.68 -10.70 26.39
CA ASP A 550 -6.06 -11.11 26.13
C ASP A 550 -6.19 -12.09 24.96
N ILE A 551 -5.21 -12.11 24.07
CA ILE A 551 -5.06 -13.08 22.97
C ILE A 551 -6.31 -13.11 22.06
N PRO A 552 -6.72 -12.00 21.45
CA PRO A 552 -7.88 -12.00 20.55
C PRO A 552 -7.58 -12.68 19.20
N ALA A 553 -6.32 -12.97 18.93
CA ALA A 553 -5.82 -13.66 17.74
C ALA A 553 -4.49 -14.37 18.03
N ALA A 554 -4.12 -15.36 17.21
CA ALA A 554 -2.77 -15.87 17.15
C ALA A 554 -1.97 -15.07 16.12
N PHE A 555 -1.02 -14.24 16.57
CA PHE A 555 -0.14 -13.48 15.69
C PHE A 555 0.85 -14.42 15.01
N GLY A 556 1.18 -14.16 13.75
CA GLY A 556 1.86 -15.14 12.90
C GLY A 556 3.18 -14.67 12.33
N TYR A 557 3.13 -13.74 11.40
CA TYR A 557 4.34 -13.23 10.79
C TYR A 557 4.20 -11.78 10.33
N ASN A 558 5.32 -11.08 10.30
CA ASN A 558 5.46 -9.80 9.63
C ASN A 558 5.88 -10.05 8.18
N SER A 559 5.35 -9.28 7.24
CA SER A 559 5.78 -9.34 5.85
C SER A 559 7.27 -8.94 5.73
N LEU A 560 7.96 -9.59 4.81
CA LEU A 560 9.26 -9.16 4.33
C LEU A 560 9.13 -8.76 2.88
N GLN A 561 9.78 -7.68 2.52
CA GLN A 561 9.92 -7.27 1.14
C GLN A 561 11.18 -7.91 0.57
N HIS A 562 11.05 -8.53 -0.59
CA HIS A 562 12.13 -9.17 -1.32
C HIS A 562 12.13 -8.64 -2.73
N TYR A 563 13.16 -7.87 -3.09
CA TYR A 563 13.30 -7.31 -4.42
C TYR A 563 14.63 -7.74 -5.04
N LEU A 564 14.63 -7.97 -6.35
CA LEU A 564 15.84 -7.90 -7.14
C LEU A 564 15.97 -6.51 -7.71
N VAL A 565 17.14 -5.90 -7.50
CA VAL A 565 17.46 -4.52 -7.90
C VAL A 565 18.75 -4.54 -8.70
N LYS A 566 18.74 -4.02 -9.93
CA LYS A 566 19.93 -3.95 -10.78
C LYS A 566 21.01 -3.06 -10.16
N PRO A 567 22.31 -3.40 -10.34
CA PRO A 567 23.41 -2.70 -9.67
C PRO A 567 23.57 -1.23 -10.08
N TRP A 568 23.01 -0.81 -11.21
CA TRP A 568 22.97 0.60 -11.62
C TRP A 568 21.90 1.43 -10.92
N VAL A 569 20.96 0.81 -10.17
CA VAL A 569 20.00 1.49 -9.32
C VAL A 569 20.64 1.69 -7.94
N GLN A 570 20.93 2.93 -7.57
CA GLN A 570 21.71 3.25 -6.39
C GLN A 570 21.02 4.30 -5.52
N GLY A 571 21.49 4.52 -4.28
CA GLY A 571 21.08 5.60 -3.40
C GLY A 571 19.72 5.43 -2.71
N PHE A 572 18.97 4.37 -3.01
CA PHE A 572 17.67 4.13 -2.37
C PHE A 572 17.80 3.85 -0.87
N GLN A 573 16.82 4.36 -0.12
CA GLN A 573 16.67 4.12 1.32
C GLN A 573 15.41 3.27 1.53
N THR A 574 15.55 2.07 2.09
CA THR A 574 14.41 1.17 2.29
C THR A 574 13.63 1.54 3.54
N THR A 575 12.31 1.56 3.43
CA THR A 575 11.40 1.73 4.56
C THR A 575 10.31 0.64 4.55
N PRO A 576 9.72 0.29 5.70
CA PRO A 576 8.56 -0.61 5.71
C PRO A 576 7.34 -0.09 4.92
N GLN A 577 7.28 1.21 4.62
CA GLN A 577 6.22 1.86 3.84
C GLN A 577 6.46 1.86 2.32
N ASP A 578 7.60 1.36 1.84
CA ASP A 578 7.83 1.23 0.41
C ASP A 578 6.78 0.27 -0.21
N GLY A 579 5.97 0.77 -1.12
CA GLY A 579 4.82 0.03 -1.67
C GLY A 579 5.08 -0.63 -3.03
N THR A 580 6.08 -0.14 -3.79
CA THR A 580 6.33 -0.61 -5.17
C THR A 580 7.76 -1.00 -5.47
N TYR A 581 8.74 -0.32 -4.88
CA TYR A 581 10.16 -0.61 -5.05
C TYR A 581 10.95 -0.05 -3.86
N PRO A 582 12.16 -0.56 -3.57
CA PRO A 582 13.00 -0.04 -2.51
C PRO A 582 13.30 1.45 -2.71
N GLY A 583 12.93 2.28 -1.72
CA GLY A 583 13.12 3.74 -1.75
C GLY A 583 11.99 4.52 -2.43
N ASP A 584 10.82 3.93 -2.60
CA ASP A 584 9.69 4.63 -3.25
C ASP A 584 9.05 5.72 -2.37
N VAL A 585 9.25 5.66 -1.06
CA VAL A 585 8.88 6.73 -0.10
C VAL A 585 9.80 7.94 -0.25
N THR A 586 11.06 7.72 -0.61
CA THR A 586 12.08 8.77 -0.78
C THR A 586 12.68 8.77 -2.20
N PRO A 587 11.86 8.93 -3.27
CA PRO A 587 12.29 8.70 -4.65
C PRO A 587 13.41 9.66 -5.13
N TRP A 588 13.60 10.79 -4.45
CA TRP A 588 14.70 11.74 -4.73
C TRP A 588 16.09 11.24 -4.31
N THR A 589 16.18 10.18 -3.50
CA THR A 589 17.46 9.56 -3.13
C THR A 589 17.95 8.55 -4.17
N VAL A 590 17.04 8.03 -4.98
CA VAL A 590 17.34 7.02 -6.01
C VAL A 590 18.07 7.67 -7.19
N THR A 591 19.14 7.04 -7.63
CA THR A 591 19.92 7.45 -8.80
C THR A 591 20.16 6.28 -9.75
N ILE A 592 20.34 6.56 -11.04
CA ILE A 592 20.62 5.56 -12.07
C ILE A 592 22.02 5.82 -12.63
N ASP A 593 22.95 4.93 -12.37
CA ASP A 593 24.28 4.98 -12.99
C ASP A 593 24.22 4.40 -14.41
N THR A 594 23.99 5.28 -15.38
CA THR A 594 23.82 4.90 -16.78
C THR A 594 25.07 4.26 -17.39
N SER A 595 26.26 4.47 -16.80
CA SER A 595 27.52 3.88 -17.27
C SER A 595 27.61 2.37 -16.98
N MET A 596 26.83 1.87 -16.01
CA MET A 596 26.76 0.46 -15.66
C MET A 596 25.71 -0.33 -16.48
N ILE A 597 24.86 0.36 -17.23
CA ILE A 597 23.82 -0.31 -18.04
C ILE A 597 24.48 -0.99 -19.24
N PRO A 598 24.30 -2.31 -19.44
CA PRO A 598 24.92 -3.08 -20.52
C PRO A 598 24.63 -2.56 -21.95
#